data_a6d03b9542b4cd563f20f591a9b74e4f
#
_entry.id   a6d03b9542b4cd563f20f591a9b74e4f
#
_cell.length_a   1.000
_cell.length_b   1.000
_cell.length_c   1.000
_cell.angle_alpha   90.00
_cell.angle_beta   90.00
_cell.angle_gamma   90.00
#
_symmetry.space_group_name_H-M   'P 1'
#
loop_
_entity.id
_entity.type
_entity.pdbx_description
1 polymer ?
#
loop_
_entity_poly.entity_id
_entity_poly.type
_entity_poly.pdbx_seq_one_letter_code
_entity_poly.pdbx_strand_id
1 'polypeptide(L)'
;MPFGRRRNRIDRSLRERGVPPEPQVRERDVEETTGPWDVADAPEDGITRLDLGALRLPARPGMELRVDLNQQQQVIGATLRSGDSLLQVSVFAAPRAAGIWDDVRQDIVRTASGQGASLREVEGPFGIELAGTVVAAPPAQPGQPAPEPVRRPARFLGVDGPRWFLRGTISGSAASSPEAAAALEDAFRAIVVVRGSEPMPVREALPLTLPPEAAARVAAQQEAAAARPAGAAPRTPSTGGPGGTAPRTPPAGGSAGAAPAPGGTTLGP
;
A
#
# COMPACT_ATOMS: atom_id res chain seq x y z
N MET A 1 5.22 -64.44 -8.66
CA MET A 1 5.63 -63.82 -7.39
C MET A 1 4.64 -62.71 -7.06
N PRO A 2 3.76 -62.85 -6.05
CA PRO A 2 2.80 -61.80 -5.70
C PRO A 2 3.46 -60.83 -4.70
N PHE A 3 3.57 -59.57 -5.07
CA PHE A 3 3.96 -58.50 -4.17
C PHE A 3 2.83 -58.22 -3.19
N GLY A 4 2.97 -58.70 -1.94
CA GLY A 4 2.09 -58.39 -0.86
C GLY A 4 2.13 -56.94 -0.44
N ARG A 5 1.05 -56.20 -0.66
CA ARG A 5 0.82 -54.89 -0.05
C ARG A 5 0.73 -55.07 1.47
N ARG A 6 1.76 -54.71 2.21
CA ARG A 6 1.67 -54.51 3.65
C ARG A 6 0.80 -53.28 3.90
N ARG A 7 -0.50 -53.46 4.00
CA ARG A 7 -1.41 -52.44 4.56
C ARG A 7 -1.07 -52.28 6.04
N ASN A 8 -0.79 -51.05 6.42
CA ASN A 8 -0.42 -50.68 7.77
C ASN A 8 -1.54 -51.11 8.76
N ARG A 9 -1.30 -52.19 9.54
CA ARG A 9 -2.25 -52.77 10.48
C ARG A 9 -2.61 -51.81 11.62
N ILE A 10 -1.77 -50.80 11.85
CA ILE A 10 -1.90 -49.82 12.93
C ILE A 10 -3.06 -48.84 12.65
N ASP A 11 -3.22 -48.40 11.42
CA ASP A 11 -4.29 -47.45 11.06
C ASP A 11 -5.69 -48.07 11.20
N ARG A 12 -5.81 -49.39 11.01
CA ARG A 12 -7.08 -50.08 11.12
C ARG A 12 -7.52 -50.25 12.58
N SER A 13 -6.58 -50.52 13.49
CA SER A 13 -6.85 -50.69 14.92
C SER A 13 -7.22 -49.37 15.63
N LEU A 14 -6.72 -48.23 15.17
CA LEU A 14 -7.07 -46.91 15.68
C LEU A 14 -8.48 -46.46 15.25
N ARG A 15 -8.86 -46.76 14.00
CA ARG A 15 -10.23 -46.51 13.52
C ARG A 15 -11.29 -47.36 14.25
N GLU A 16 -10.97 -48.61 14.57
CA GLU A 16 -11.85 -49.50 15.34
C GLU A 16 -12.06 -49.07 16.79
N ARG A 17 -11.13 -48.30 17.36
CA ARG A 17 -11.22 -47.76 18.73
C ARG A 17 -11.85 -46.37 18.83
N GLY A 18 -12.30 -45.79 17.72
CA GLY A 18 -12.90 -44.45 17.71
C GLY A 18 -11.93 -43.32 18.08
N VAL A 19 -10.62 -43.58 18.05
CA VAL A 19 -9.60 -42.54 18.27
C VAL A 19 -9.43 -41.81 16.93
N PRO A 20 -9.70 -40.48 16.86
CA PRO A 20 -9.42 -39.71 15.67
C PRO A 20 -7.94 -39.88 15.31
N PRO A 21 -7.56 -40.02 14.04
CA PRO A 21 -6.15 -39.95 13.67
C PRO A 21 -5.59 -38.61 14.16
N GLU A 22 -4.43 -38.66 14.81
CA GLU A 22 -3.73 -37.44 15.15
C GLU A 22 -3.65 -36.56 13.91
N PRO A 23 -3.97 -35.26 14.01
CA PRO A 23 -3.80 -34.36 12.89
C PRO A 23 -2.35 -34.51 12.43
N GLN A 24 -2.15 -34.98 11.21
CA GLN A 24 -0.84 -34.93 10.59
C GLN A 24 -0.48 -33.45 10.53
N VAL A 25 0.29 -33.01 11.48
CA VAL A 25 1.06 -31.78 11.36
C VAL A 25 1.92 -32.03 10.13
N ARG A 26 1.55 -31.46 8.99
CA ARG A 26 2.48 -31.36 7.88
C ARG A 26 3.70 -30.69 8.50
N GLU A 27 4.80 -31.43 8.59
CA GLU A 27 6.10 -30.81 8.73
C GLU A 27 6.09 -29.79 7.57
N ARG A 28 5.86 -28.52 7.90
CA ARG A 28 6.29 -27.46 7.03
C ARG A 28 7.77 -27.71 6.93
N ASP A 29 8.24 -27.99 5.72
CA ASP A 29 9.65 -27.80 5.46
C ASP A 29 9.98 -26.48 6.13
N VAL A 30 10.88 -26.55 7.11
CA VAL A 30 11.36 -25.35 7.81
C VAL A 30 12.30 -24.69 6.80
N GLU A 31 11.74 -24.17 5.72
CA GLU A 31 12.36 -23.05 5.03
C GLU A 31 12.52 -22.01 6.11
N GLU A 32 13.75 -21.62 6.34
CA GLU A 32 14.09 -20.57 7.31
C GLU A 32 13.13 -19.42 7.06
N THR A 33 12.12 -19.30 7.90
CA THR A 33 11.09 -18.27 7.77
C THR A 33 11.79 -16.95 7.92
N THR A 34 11.98 -16.26 6.82
CA THR A 34 12.68 -14.97 6.76
C THR A 34 11.75 -13.79 7.04
N GLY A 35 10.56 -14.07 7.61
CA GLY A 35 9.47 -13.11 7.83
C GLY A 35 8.67 -12.77 6.55
N PRO A 36 7.58 -12.06 6.64
CA PRO A 36 6.95 -11.46 7.84
C PRO A 36 6.57 -12.48 8.92
N TRP A 37 6.57 -12.04 10.17
CA TRP A 37 6.50 -12.91 11.33
C TRP A 37 5.12 -12.92 11.98
N ASP A 38 4.70 -14.07 12.49
CA ASP A 38 3.71 -14.10 13.57
C ASP A 38 4.36 -13.60 14.86
N VAL A 39 3.59 -12.97 15.74
CA VAL A 39 4.10 -12.47 17.01
C VAL A 39 4.70 -13.57 17.89
N ALA A 40 4.23 -14.82 17.73
CA ALA A 40 4.74 -15.97 18.46
C ALA A 40 6.14 -16.41 18.01
N ASP A 41 6.48 -16.13 16.75
CA ASP A 41 7.72 -16.56 16.09
C ASP A 41 8.66 -15.38 15.79
N ALA A 42 8.29 -14.16 16.24
CA ALA A 42 9.04 -12.94 15.94
C ALA A 42 10.44 -13.00 16.59
N PRO A 43 11.51 -12.72 15.81
CA PRO A 43 12.87 -12.76 16.34
C PRO A 43 13.15 -11.60 17.30
N GLU A 44 14.02 -11.82 18.28
CA GLU A 44 14.60 -10.79 19.13
C GLU A 44 15.75 -10.08 18.40
N ASP A 45 15.44 -9.37 17.31
CA ASP A 45 16.39 -8.78 16.38
C ASP A 45 16.80 -7.33 16.74
N GLY A 46 16.29 -6.79 17.83
CA GLY A 46 16.56 -5.41 18.26
C GLY A 46 15.97 -4.33 17.37
N ILE A 47 15.19 -4.70 16.35
CA ILE A 47 14.53 -3.72 15.46
C ILE A 47 13.41 -3.00 16.22
N THR A 48 13.52 -1.68 16.29
CA THR A 48 12.41 -0.86 16.81
C THR A 48 11.23 -0.93 15.86
N ARG A 49 10.05 -1.27 16.38
CA ARG A 49 8.82 -1.35 15.60
C ARG A 49 7.76 -0.43 16.16
N LEU A 50 7.05 0.28 15.27
CA LEU A 50 5.84 1.02 15.61
C LEU A 50 4.70 0.01 15.76
N ASP A 51 4.06 0.01 16.94
CA ASP A 51 2.92 -0.87 17.24
C ASP A 51 1.61 -0.18 16.81
N LEU A 52 0.91 -0.81 15.88
CA LEU A 52 -0.42 -0.41 15.39
C LEU A 52 -1.51 -1.44 15.80
N GLY A 53 -1.31 -2.17 16.89
CA GLY A 53 -2.21 -3.23 17.33
C GLY A 53 -1.95 -4.54 16.57
N ALA A 54 -2.68 -4.80 15.49
CA ALA A 54 -2.49 -6.02 14.71
C ALA A 54 -1.23 -6.03 13.82
N LEU A 55 -0.54 -4.90 13.64
CA LEU A 55 0.71 -4.79 12.89
C LEU A 55 1.79 -4.08 13.73
N ARG A 56 3.01 -4.62 13.72
CA ARG A 56 4.20 -3.94 14.20
C ARG A 56 5.13 -3.70 13.01
N LEU A 57 5.35 -2.44 12.68
CA LEU A 57 6.09 -2.01 11.49
C LEU A 57 7.50 -1.53 11.86
N PRO A 58 8.55 -1.96 11.13
CA PRO A 58 9.91 -1.57 11.45
C PRO A 58 10.12 -0.07 11.20
N ALA A 59 10.70 0.60 12.19
CA ALA A 59 11.18 1.96 12.05
C ALA A 59 12.61 1.92 11.46
N ARG A 60 12.75 2.26 10.18
CA ARG A 60 14.03 2.25 9.48
C ARG A 60 14.51 3.69 9.21
N PRO A 61 15.80 4.00 9.41
CA PRO A 61 16.35 5.31 9.03
C PRO A 61 16.16 5.57 7.53
N GLY A 62 15.77 6.80 7.19
CA GLY A 62 15.52 7.19 5.80
C GLY A 62 14.20 6.68 5.20
N MET A 63 13.37 5.99 5.97
CA MET A 63 12.05 5.54 5.57
C MET A 63 10.97 6.32 6.32
N GLU A 64 10.02 6.88 5.56
CA GLU A 64 8.84 7.53 6.14
C GLU A 64 7.73 6.50 6.34
N LEU A 65 7.12 6.51 7.51
CA LEU A 65 5.96 5.66 7.81
C LEU A 65 4.73 6.54 7.97
N ARG A 66 3.68 6.21 7.26
CA ARG A 66 2.36 6.83 7.33
C ARG A 66 1.31 5.80 7.65
N VAL A 67 0.31 6.19 8.39
CA VAL A 67 -0.86 5.37 8.68
C VAL A 67 -1.99 5.76 7.75
N ASP A 68 -2.58 4.76 7.10
CA ASP A 68 -3.66 4.96 6.14
C ASP A 68 -5.01 4.94 6.90
N LEU A 69 -5.78 6.01 6.74
CA LEU A 69 -7.09 6.17 7.38
C LEU A 69 -8.20 6.11 6.34
N ASN A 70 -9.33 5.49 6.69
CA ASN A 70 -10.56 5.58 5.89
C ASN A 70 -11.31 6.89 6.17
N GLN A 71 -12.46 7.08 5.51
CA GLN A 71 -13.30 8.26 5.70
C GLN A 71 -13.84 8.40 7.13
N GLN A 72 -13.95 7.29 7.87
CA GLN A 72 -14.37 7.25 9.28
C GLN A 72 -13.17 7.41 10.24
N GLN A 73 -12.00 7.79 9.76
CA GLN A 73 -10.76 7.95 10.53
C GLN A 73 -10.28 6.66 11.22
N GLN A 74 -10.69 5.50 10.72
CA GLN A 74 -10.20 4.22 11.18
C GLN A 74 -8.93 3.85 10.42
N VAL A 75 -7.97 3.26 11.11
CA VAL A 75 -6.74 2.77 10.50
C VAL A 75 -7.05 1.53 9.67
N ILE A 76 -6.74 1.57 8.39
CA ILE A 76 -6.97 0.47 7.43
C ILE A 76 -5.68 -0.16 6.90
N GLY A 77 -4.54 0.45 7.21
CA GLY A 77 -3.24 -0.01 6.76
C GLY A 77 -2.15 0.99 7.11
N ALA A 78 -1.00 0.77 6.53
CA ALA A 78 0.11 1.70 6.63
C ALA A 78 0.92 1.72 5.34
N THR A 79 1.58 2.85 5.09
CA THR A 79 2.43 3.06 3.93
C THR A 79 3.85 3.41 4.40
N LEU A 80 4.82 2.62 3.95
CA LEU A 80 6.24 2.89 4.11
C LEU A 80 6.75 3.50 2.81
N ARG A 81 7.48 4.61 2.91
CA ARG A 81 8.06 5.32 1.77
C ARG A 81 9.57 5.30 1.84
N SER A 82 10.20 4.96 0.74
CA SER A 82 11.65 5.04 0.53
C SER A 82 11.89 5.73 -0.83
N GLY A 83 12.42 6.95 -0.79
CA GLY A 83 12.57 7.77 -2.00
C GLY A 83 11.25 8.05 -2.71
N ASP A 84 11.13 7.64 -3.97
CA ASP A 84 9.92 7.73 -4.81
C ASP A 84 9.01 6.52 -4.70
N SER A 85 9.43 5.51 -3.96
CA SER A 85 8.77 4.21 -3.88
C SER A 85 7.96 4.07 -2.60
N LEU A 86 6.85 3.36 -2.70
CA LEU A 86 5.90 3.12 -1.62
C LEU A 86 5.66 1.63 -1.44
N LEU A 87 5.58 1.19 -0.20
CA LEU A 87 5.04 -0.11 0.20
C LEU A 87 3.82 0.13 1.08
N GLN A 88 2.64 -0.13 0.56
CA GLN A 88 1.40 -0.13 1.32
C GLN A 88 1.15 -1.52 1.89
N VAL A 89 0.85 -1.62 3.18
CA VAL A 89 0.59 -2.88 3.87
C VAL A 89 -0.80 -2.89 4.51
N SER A 90 -1.45 -4.04 4.40
CA SER A 90 -2.75 -4.31 5.03
C SER A 90 -2.78 -5.75 5.52
N VAL A 91 -3.41 -6.00 6.65
CA VAL A 91 -3.50 -7.33 7.26
C VAL A 91 -4.94 -7.75 7.44
N PHE A 92 -5.21 -9.03 7.20
CA PHE A 92 -6.56 -9.60 7.16
C PHE A 92 -6.62 -10.90 7.97
N ALA A 93 -7.80 -11.24 8.43
CA ALA A 93 -8.06 -12.54 9.01
C ALA A 93 -8.05 -13.62 7.94
N ALA A 94 -7.40 -14.75 8.23
CA ALA A 94 -7.32 -15.93 7.35
C ALA A 94 -7.76 -17.22 8.07
N PRO A 95 -8.10 -18.28 7.34
CA PRO A 95 -8.43 -19.58 7.91
C PRO A 95 -7.24 -20.20 8.66
N ARG A 96 -7.51 -21.18 9.53
CA ARG A 96 -6.45 -21.91 10.25
C ARG A 96 -5.65 -22.87 9.37
N ALA A 97 -6.32 -23.48 8.39
CA ALA A 97 -5.80 -24.65 7.68
C ALA A 97 -5.34 -24.36 6.25
N ALA A 98 -5.62 -23.20 5.71
CA ALA A 98 -5.27 -22.85 4.34
C ALA A 98 -4.96 -21.36 4.23
N GLY A 99 -3.98 -21.03 3.41
CA GLY A 99 -3.74 -19.65 3.00
C GLY A 99 -4.86 -19.13 2.07
N ILE A 100 -4.93 -17.82 1.94
CA ILE A 100 -5.90 -17.17 1.04
C ILE A 100 -5.21 -16.38 -0.08
N TRP A 101 -3.89 -16.37 -0.13
CA TRP A 101 -3.16 -15.58 -1.12
C TRP A 101 -3.48 -15.98 -2.55
N ASP A 102 -3.64 -17.27 -2.84
CA ASP A 102 -3.98 -17.75 -4.19
C ASP A 102 -5.32 -17.19 -4.66
N ASP A 103 -6.33 -17.23 -3.83
CA ASP A 103 -7.65 -16.66 -4.14
C ASP A 103 -7.59 -15.14 -4.30
N VAL A 104 -6.86 -14.46 -3.40
CA VAL A 104 -6.71 -13.00 -3.43
C VAL A 104 -5.98 -12.56 -4.69
N ARG A 105 -4.94 -13.29 -5.14
CA ARG A 105 -4.27 -13.00 -6.43
C ARG A 105 -5.23 -13.04 -7.60
N GLN A 106 -6.05 -14.10 -7.68
CA GLN A 106 -7.03 -14.24 -8.75
C GLN A 106 -8.06 -13.10 -8.73
N ASP A 107 -8.53 -12.69 -7.55
CA ASP A 107 -9.45 -11.58 -7.40
C ASP A 107 -8.82 -10.25 -7.82
N ILE A 108 -7.55 -10.01 -7.45
CA ILE A 108 -6.80 -8.82 -7.86
C ILE A 108 -6.67 -8.78 -9.38
N VAL A 109 -6.24 -9.88 -10.02
CA VAL A 109 -6.09 -9.95 -11.49
C VAL A 109 -7.41 -9.69 -12.19
N ARG A 110 -8.50 -10.31 -11.72
CA ARG A 110 -9.85 -10.13 -12.29
C ARG A 110 -10.31 -8.67 -12.20
N THR A 111 -10.19 -8.07 -11.02
CA THR A 111 -10.60 -6.68 -10.78
C THR A 111 -9.74 -5.71 -11.59
N ALA A 112 -8.44 -5.89 -11.56
CA ALA A 112 -7.49 -5.04 -12.25
C ALA A 112 -7.67 -5.10 -13.78
N SER A 113 -7.90 -6.29 -14.35
CA SER A 113 -8.16 -6.46 -15.79
C SER A 113 -9.40 -5.70 -16.22
N GLY A 114 -10.47 -5.70 -15.43
CA GLY A 114 -11.68 -4.90 -15.69
C GLY A 114 -11.43 -3.38 -15.71
N GLN A 115 -10.33 -2.92 -15.12
CA GLN A 115 -9.90 -1.53 -15.07
C GLN A 115 -8.80 -1.19 -16.09
N GLY A 116 -8.49 -2.10 -17.00
CA GLY A 116 -7.46 -1.91 -18.02
C GLY A 116 -6.03 -2.09 -17.52
N ALA A 117 -5.84 -2.68 -16.36
CA ALA A 117 -4.53 -3.08 -15.84
C ALA A 117 -4.04 -4.38 -16.49
N SER A 118 -2.73 -4.63 -16.41
CA SER A 118 -2.10 -5.86 -16.87
C SER A 118 -1.18 -6.38 -15.79
N LEU A 119 -1.59 -7.45 -15.10
CA LEU A 119 -0.84 -8.11 -14.05
C LEU A 119 -0.54 -9.55 -14.46
N ARG A 120 0.62 -10.05 -14.06
CA ARG A 120 1.05 -11.43 -14.25
C ARG A 120 1.66 -11.98 -12.97
N GLU A 121 1.57 -13.27 -12.79
CA GLU A 121 2.28 -13.96 -11.71
C GLU A 121 3.78 -14.02 -12.02
N VAL A 122 4.57 -13.75 -11.00
CA VAL A 122 6.04 -13.84 -11.04
C VAL A 122 6.52 -14.47 -9.74
N GLU A 123 7.62 -15.18 -9.79
CA GLU A 123 8.31 -15.65 -8.60
C GLU A 123 9.11 -14.49 -7.99
N GLY A 124 8.94 -14.27 -6.69
CA GLY A 124 9.57 -13.19 -5.96
C GLY A 124 10.09 -13.64 -4.60
N PRO A 125 10.67 -12.72 -3.80
CA PRO A 125 11.29 -13.05 -2.52
C PRO A 125 10.30 -13.53 -1.43
N PHE A 126 8.99 -13.42 -1.68
CA PHE A 126 7.92 -13.88 -0.78
C PHE A 126 7.03 -14.96 -1.42
N GLY A 127 7.56 -15.68 -2.42
CA GLY A 127 6.82 -16.67 -3.19
C GLY A 127 6.18 -16.07 -4.45
N ILE A 128 5.03 -16.59 -4.87
CA ILE A 128 4.35 -16.09 -6.08
C ILE A 128 3.73 -14.73 -5.79
N GLU A 129 4.12 -13.73 -6.58
CA GLU A 129 3.65 -12.34 -6.52
C GLU A 129 2.92 -11.97 -7.80
N LEU A 130 2.21 -10.82 -7.79
CA LEU A 130 1.71 -10.21 -9.01
C LEU A 130 2.55 -8.99 -9.36
N ALA A 131 3.02 -8.92 -10.60
CA ALA A 131 3.74 -7.76 -11.12
C ALA A 131 3.16 -7.31 -12.45
N GLY A 132 3.18 -6.00 -12.68
CA GLY A 132 2.71 -5.43 -13.94
C GLY A 132 2.33 -3.97 -13.82
N THR A 133 1.27 -3.59 -14.51
CA THR A 133 0.82 -2.20 -14.61
C THR A 133 -0.62 -2.09 -14.11
N VAL A 134 -0.87 -1.16 -13.21
CA VAL A 134 -2.21 -0.78 -12.75
C VAL A 134 -2.60 0.58 -13.31
N VAL A 135 -3.90 0.82 -13.42
CA VAL A 135 -4.46 2.12 -13.78
C VAL A 135 -4.86 2.83 -12.49
N ALA A 136 -4.25 3.95 -12.20
CA ALA A 136 -4.53 4.74 -11.00
C ALA A 136 -4.70 6.22 -11.35
N ALA A 137 -5.73 6.84 -10.83
CA ALA A 137 -5.86 8.28 -10.89
C ALA A 137 -4.97 8.91 -9.80
N PRO A 138 -4.16 9.93 -10.14
CA PRO A 138 -3.48 10.73 -9.14
C PRO A 138 -4.51 11.38 -8.19
N PRO A 139 -4.10 11.69 -6.95
CA PRO A 139 -5.01 12.37 -6.02
C PRO A 139 -5.49 13.69 -6.62
N ALA A 140 -6.81 13.90 -6.57
CA ALA A 140 -7.43 15.13 -7.03
C ALA A 140 -7.01 16.31 -6.12
N GLN A 141 -6.67 17.45 -6.72
CA GLN A 141 -6.40 18.66 -5.97
C GLN A 141 -7.69 19.48 -5.84
N PRO A 142 -7.96 20.09 -4.67
CA PRO A 142 -9.15 20.93 -4.50
C PRO A 142 -9.19 22.04 -5.56
N GLY A 143 -10.31 22.13 -6.28
CA GLY A 143 -10.54 23.17 -7.31
C GLY A 143 -9.91 22.88 -8.68
N GLN A 144 -9.34 21.71 -8.90
CA GLN A 144 -8.87 21.28 -10.20
C GLN A 144 -9.72 20.11 -10.73
N PRO A 145 -9.86 19.97 -12.08
CA PRO A 145 -10.49 18.78 -12.67
C PRO A 145 -9.78 17.52 -12.18
N ALA A 146 -10.54 16.44 -12.00
CA ALA A 146 -9.95 15.15 -11.65
C ALA A 146 -8.89 14.77 -12.69
N PRO A 147 -7.66 14.43 -12.27
CA PRO A 147 -6.61 14.07 -13.21
C PRO A 147 -6.96 12.76 -13.93
N GLU A 148 -6.53 12.64 -15.18
CA GLU A 148 -6.75 11.42 -15.94
C GLU A 148 -6.01 10.23 -15.30
N PRO A 149 -6.62 9.04 -15.31
CA PRO A 149 -5.97 7.82 -14.86
C PRO A 149 -4.71 7.53 -15.69
N VAL A 150 -3.61 7.24 -15.01
CA VAL A 150 -2.33 6.90 -15.63
C VAL A 150 -1.95 5.46 -15.31
N ARG A 151 -1.25 4.82 -16.24
CA ARG A 151 -0.68 3.49 -16.03
C ARG A 151 0.59 3.60 -15.20
N ARG A 152 0.68 2.83 -14.13
CA ARG A 152 1.84 2.82 -13.23
C ARG A 152 2.25 1.39 -12.91
N PRO A 153 3.56 1.12 -12.80
CA PRO A 153 4.03 -0.19 -12.34
C PRO A 153 3.59 -0.45 -10.90
N ALA A 154 3.23 -1.68 -10.63
CA ALA A 154 2.89 -2.16 -9.29
C ALA A 154 3.27 -3.62 -9.11
N ARG A 155 3.65 -3.98 -7.87
CA ARG A 155 3.83 -5.36 -7.42
C ARG A 155 2.94 -5.60 -6.21
N PHE A 156 2.30 -6.76 -6.18
CA PHE A 156 1.49 -7.19 -5.05
C PHE A 156 2.14 -8.40 -4.41
N LEU A 157 2.43 -8.28 -3.14
CA LEU A 157 3.03 -9.28 -2.28
C LEU A 157 1.95 -9.85 -1.37
N GLY A 158 2.02 -11.14 -1.07
CA GLY A 158 1.12 -11.76 -0.12
C GLY A 158 1.81 -12.85 0.67
N VAL A 159 1.64 -12.82 1.99
CA VAL A 159 2.16 -13.83 2.89
C VAL A 159 1.04 -14.34 3.79
N ASP A 160 0.82 -15.64 3.76
CA ASP A 160 -0.13 -16.34 4.61
C ASP A 160 0.57 -16.79 5.90
N GLY A 161 0.00 -16.42 7.03
CA GLY A 161 0.45 -16.84 8.35
C GLY A 161 -0.63 -17.58 9.15
N PRO A 162 -0.36 -17.88 10.43
CA PRO A 162 -1.32 -18.51 11.32
C PRO A 162 -2.57 -17.66 11.53
N ARG A 163 -3.66 -17.94 10.79
CA ARG A 163 -4.95 -17.23 10.86
C ARG A 163 -4.91 -15.76 10.43
N TRP A 164 -3.85 -15.33 9.74
CA TRP A 164 -3.74 -13.99 9.16
C TRP A 164 -3.15 -14.06 7.74
N PHE A 165 -3.40 -13.02 7.00
CA PHE A 165 -2.85 -12.79 5.68
C PHE A 165 -2.34 -11.34 5.61
N LEU A 166 -1.07 -11.17 5.25
CA LEU A 166 -0.46 -9.86 5.04
C LEU A 166 -0.33 -9.59 3.55
N ARG A 167 -0.89 -8.47 3.12
CA ARG A 167 -0.76 -7.97 1.74
C ARG A 167 0.14 -6.76 1.71
N GLY A 168 1.12 -6.77 0.82
CA GLY A 168 1.92 -5.62 0.43
C GLY A 168 1.60 -5.17 -0.99
N THR A 169 1.64 -3.87 -1.25
CA THR A 169 1.58 -3.31 -2.59
C THR A 169 2.74 -2.35 -2.76
N ILE A 170 3.66 -2.68 -3.66
CA ILE A 170 4.82 -1.85 -3.99
C ILE A 170 4.50 -1.03 -5.24
N SER A 171 4.80 0.26 -5.20
CA SER A 171 4.67 1.20 -6.32
C SER A 171 5.89 2.14 -6.39
N GLY A 172 6.01 2.91 -7.48
CA GLY A 172 7.20 3.71 -7.75
C GLY A 172 8.29 2.90 -8.44
N SER A 173 9.54 3.33 -8.35
CA SER A 173 10.68 2.66 -9.00
C SER A 173 10.89 1.24 -8.47
N ALA A 174 10.61 0.98 -7.19
CA ALA A 174 10.69 -0.34 -6.56
C ALA A 174 9.76 -1.40 -7.18
N ALA A 175 8.69 -1.00 -7.88
CA ALA A 175 7.84 -1.96 -8.56
C ALA A 175 8.50 -2.60 -9.80
N SER A 176 9.58 -2.00 -10.33
CA SER A 176 10.24 -2.43 -11.55
C SER A 176 11.75 -2.69 -11.38
N SER A 177 12.37 -2.15 -10.32
CA SER A 177 13.80 -2.30 -10.03
C SER A 177 13.99 -3.07 -8.73
N PRO A 178 14.67 -4.24 -8.76
CA PRO A 178 15.01 -5.00 -7.56
C PRO A 178 15.87 -4.21 -6.58
N GLU A 179 16.79 -3.39 -7.08
CA GLU A 179 17.67 -2.56 -6.25
C GLU A 179 16.89 -1.51 -5.45
N ALA A 180 15.91 -0.85 -6.12
CA ALA A 180 15.03 0.10 -5.46
C ALA A 180 14.04 -0.58 -4.49
N ALA A 181 13.71 -1.86 -4.74
CA ALA A 181 12.80 -2.65 -3.92
C ALA A 181 13.45 -3.16 -2.63
N ALA A 182 14.76 -3.39 -2.60
CA ALA A 182 15.46 -4.07 -1.52
C ALA A 182 15.12 -3.52 -0.13
N ALA A 183 15.16 -2.19 0.06
CA ALA A 183 14.86 -1.57 1.34
C ALA A 183 13.40 -1.78 1.78
N LEU A 184 12.45 -1.77 0.85
CA LEU A 184 11.02 -2.00 1.12
C LEU A 184 10.74 -3.49 1.37
N GLU A 185 11.41 -4.39 0.66
CA GLU A 185 11.34 -5.83 0.88
C GLU A 185 11.91 -6.23 2.24
N ASP A 186 13.04 -5.64 2.64
CA ASP A 186 13.60 -5.84 3.98
C ASP A 186 12.70 -5.29 5.07
N ALA A 187 12.03 -4.17 4.82
CA ALA A 187 11.02 -3.66 5.73
C ALA A 187 9.81 -4.60 5.81
N PHE A 188 9.36 -5.15 4.68
CA PHE A 188 8.25 -6.09 4.65
C PHE A 188 8.57 -7.39 5.42
N ARG A 189 9.79 -7.95 5.26
CA ARG A 189 10.26 -9.10 6.05
C ARG A 189 10.26 -8.85 7.55
N ALA A 190 10.60 -7.63 7.96
CA ALA A 190 10.69 -7.27 9.37
C ALA A 190 9.33 -6.97 10.04
N ILE A 191 8.22 -7.02 9.30
CA ILE A 191 6.88 -6.85 9.85
C ILE A 191 6.53 -8.00 10.78
N VAL A 192 5.89 -7.66 11.91
CA VAL A 192 5.32 -8.64 12.83
C VAL A 192 3.80 -8.45 12.87
N VAL A 193 3.07 -9.55 12.68
CA VAL A 193 1.61 -9.60 12.74
C VAL A 193 1.16 -10.10 14.10
N VAL A 194 0.25 -9.37 14.73
CA VAL A 194 -0.38 -9.71 16.00
C VAL A 194 -1.84 -10.04 15.75
N ARG A 195 -2.14 -11.32 15.48
CA ARG A 195 -3.50 -11.74 15.11
C ARG A 195 -4.52 -11.61 16.24
N GLY A 196 -4.09 -11.76 17.48
CA GLY A 196 -4.99 -11.84 18.62
C GLY A 196 -5.82 -13.12 18.66
N SER A 197 -6.63 -13.26 19.71
CA SER A 197 -7.46 -14.45 19.96
C SER A 197 -8.90 -14.31 19.43
N GLU A 198 -9.36 -13.09 19.20
CA GLU A 198 -10.75 -12.79 18.81
C GLU A 198 -11.15 -13.50 17.52
N PRO A 199 -12.32 -14.15 17.47
CA PRO A 199 -12.89 -14.68 16.23
C PRO A 199 -13.17 -13.53 15.26
N MET A 200 -12.75 -13.70 14.00
CA MET A 200 -13.03 -12.72 12.94
C MET A 200 -13.37 -13.45 11.64
N PRO A 201 -14.28 -12.92 10.85
CA PRO A 201 -14.57 -13.42 9.52
C PRO A 201 -13.32 -13.45 8.63
N VAL A 202 -13.22 -14.47 7.79
CA VAL A 202 -12.14 -14.58 6.81
C VAL A 202 -12.18 -13.40 5.84
N ARG A 203 -10.99 -12.84 5.50
CA ARG A 203 -10.80 -11.66 4.65
C ARG A 203 -11.25 -10.33 5.27
N GLU A 204 -11.71 -10.32 6.52
CA GLU A 204 -11.93 -9.08 7.24
C GLU A 204 -10.60 -8.48 7.68
N ALA A 205 -10.46 -7.14 7.55
CA ALA A 205 -9.25 -6.44 7.98
C ALA A 205 -9.08 -6.55 9.49
N LEU A 206 -7.87 -6.88 9.95
CA LEU A 206 -7.58 -6.88 11.38
C LEU A 206 -7.59 -5.45 11.92
N PRO A 207 -8.08 -5.22 13.15
CA PRO A 207 -8.18 -3.89 13.72
C PRO A 207 -6.79 -3.30 13.96
N LEU A 208 -6.56 -2.14 13.38
CA LEU A 208 -5.36 -1.36 13.58
C LEU A 208 -5.68 -0.14 14.46
N THR A 209 -4.77 0.19 15.34
CA THR A 209 -4.90 1.31 16.27
C THR A 209 -3.71 2.24 16.14
N LEU A 210 -3.96 3.55 16.30
CA LEU A 210 -2.87 4.51 16.37
C LEU A 210 -2.20 4.42 17.75
N PRO A 211 -0.86 4.55 17.82
CA PRO A 211 -0.18 4.80 19.09
C PRO A 211 -0.78 6.03 19.78
N PRO A 212 -0.84 6.06 21.12
CA PRO A 212 -1.50 7.14 21.87
C PRO A 212 -1.02 8.53 21.47
N GLU A 213 0.28 8.70 21.26
CA GLU A 213 0.86 9.98 20.82
C GLU A 213 0.43 10.38 19.41
N ALA A 214 0.33 9.42 18.48
CA ALA A 214 -0.14 9.68 17.12
C ALA A 214 -1.64 9.96 17.12
N ALA A 215 -2.43 9.25 17.91
CA ALA A 215 -3.85 9.49 18.10
C ALA A 215 -4.11 10.91 18.64
N ALA A 216 -3.36 11.34 19.64
CA ALA A 216 -3.46 12.70 20.19
C ALA A 216 -3.12 13.79 19.15
N ARG A 217 -2.11 13.57 18.31
CA ARG A 217 -1.74 14.50 17.22
C ARG A 217 -2.84 14.59 16.16
N VAL A 218 -3.41 13.46 15.77
CA VAL A 218 -4.52 13.42 14.80
C VAL A 218 -5.74 14.13 15.36
N ALA A 219 -6.11 13.89 16.63
CA ALA A 219 -7.21 14.55 17.30
C ALA A 219 -6.99 16.07 17.36
N ALA A 220 -5.80 16.52 17.76
CA ALA A 220 -5.46 17.94 17.80
C ALA A 220 -5.50 18.62 16.41
N GLN A 221 -5.09 17.93 15.37
CA GLN A 221 -5.18 18.42 13.99
C GLN A 221 -6.63 18.54 13.52
N GLN A 222 -7.48 17.59 13.90
CA GLN A 222 -8.93 17.63 13.58
C GLN A 222 -9.62 18.77 14.28
N GLU A 223 -9.34 19.00 15.56
CA GLU A 223 -9.86 20.15 16.31
C GLU A 223 -9.42 21.47 15.69
N ALA A 224 -8.14 21.59 15.32
CA ALA A 224 -7.60 22.77 14.66
C ALA A 224 -8.22 22.98 13.25
N ALA A 225 -8.51 21.91 12.52
CA ALA A 225 -9.19 21.99 11.22
C ALA A 225 -10.67 22.38 11.37
N ALA A 226 -11.37 21.84 12.36
CA ALA A 226 -12.75 22.17 12.67
C ALA A 226 -12.91 23.61 13.21
N ALA A 227 -11.90 24.11 13.94
CA ALA A 227 -11.86 25.48 14.45
C ALA A 227 -11.53 26.54 13.38
N ARG A 228 -11.15 26.15 12.17
CA ARG A 228 -10.92 27.11 11.06
C ARG A 228 -12.28 27.55 10.51
N PRO A 229 -12.64 28.86 10.60
CA PRO A 229 -13.86 29.34 10.01
C PRO A 229 -13.84 29.15 8.49
N ALA A 230 -14.89 28.57 7.95
CA ALA A 230 -15.11 28.44 6.52
C ALA A 230 -15.17 29.86 5.91
N GLY A 231 -14.05 30.34 5.36
CA GLY A 231 -14.01 31.66 4.71
C GLY A 231 -12.71 32.43 4.77
N ALA A 232 -11.65 31.93 5.41
CA ALA A 232 -10.36 32.63 5.37
C ALA A 232 -9.59 32.25 4.09
N ALA A 233 -9.84 32.97 3.01
CA ALA A 233 -8.95 32.99 1.85
C ALA A 233 -7.54 33.41 2.29
N PRO A 234 -6.46 32.84 1.72
CA PRO A 234 -5.10 33.26 2.04
C PRO A 234 -4.93 34.73 1.68
N ARG A 235 -4.74 35.56 2.69
CA ARG A 235 -4.34 36.97 2.50
C ARG A 235 -2.91 36.92 1.97
N THR A 236 -2.73 37.23 0.70
CA THR A 236 -1.42 37.55 0.16
C THR A 236 -0.87 38.75 0.95
N PRO A 237 0.39 38.73 1.42
CA PRO A 237 1.00 39.88 2.05
C PRO A 237 1.13 40.97 0.99
N SER A 238 0.33 42.02 1.12
CA SER A 238 0.49 43.25 0.38
C SER A 238 1.78 43.92 0.90
N THR A 239 2.82 43.88 0.11
CA THR A 239 4.04 44.74 0.31
C THR A 239 3.65 46.16 0.01
N GLY A 240 3.29 46.92 1.05
CA GLY A 240 3.20 48.35 1.01
C GLY A 240 4.59 48.96 0.94
N GLY A 241 4.98 49.50 -0.19
CA GLY A 241 6.12 50.39 -0.34
C GLY A 241 5.62 51.84 -0.28
N PRO A 242 6.37 52.75 0.39
CA PRO A 242 5.94 54.12 0.58
C PRO A 242 6.22 55.03 -0.64
N GLY A 243 5.33 55.94 -0.82
CA GLY A 243 5.23 57.08 -1.66
C GLY A 243 6.43 57.63 -2.45
N GLY A 244 6.13 58.03 -3.66
CA GLY A 244 6.94 58.86 -4.52
C GLY A 244 6.07 59.66 -5.47
N THR A 245 6.07 60.93 -5.26
CA THR A 245 5.41 62.07 -5.86
C THR A 245 5.43 62.11 -7.39
N ALA A 246 4.30 62.55 -7.97
CA ALA A 246 4.17 62.85 -9.39
C ALA A 246 4.96 64.06 -9.83
N PRO A 247 5.19 64.27 -11.14
CA PRO A 247 4.49 65.34 -11.84
C PRO A 247 3.91 64.96 -13.23
N ARG A 248 2.83 65.67 -13.51
CA ARG A 248 2.06 65.69 -14.77
C ARG A 248 2.86 66.41 -15.87
N THR A 249 2.68 66.06 -17.12
CA THR A 249 2.38 66.99 -18.25
C THR A 249 2.00 66.21 -19.52
N PRO A 250 1.31 66.89 -20.52
CA PRO A 250 0.28 66.25 -21.30
C PRO A 250 0.64 66.07 -22.80
N PRO A 251 -0.34 65.96 -23.71
CA PRO A 251 -0.27 65.04 -24.83
C PRO A 251 -0.03 65.69 -26.21
N ALA A 252 0.38 64.86 -27.17
CA ALA A 252 0.19 65.08 -28.61
C ALA A 252 0.63 63.80 -29.31
N GLY A 253 -0.09 63.12 -30.14
CA GLY A 253 -0.70 63.59 -31.37
C GLY A 253 -0.16 62.69 -32.49
N GLY A 254 -1.01 62.04 -33.22
CA GLY A 254 -0.77 61.88 -34.65
C GLY A 254 -0.50 60.44 -35.21
N SER A 255 -1.54 59.89 -35.75
CA SER A 255 -1.72 59.40 -37.13
C SER A 255 -1.02 58.11 -37.60
N ALA A 256 -1.83 57.15 -37.94
CA ALA A 256 -2.12 56.64 -39.31
C ALA A 256 -1.09 55.69 -39.95
N GLY A 257 -1.61 54.55 -40.42
CA GLY A 257 -1.07 53.92 -41.61
C GLY A 257 -1.06 52.40 -41.62
N ALA A 258 -2.14 51.82 -42.03
CA ALA A 258 -2.28 50.87 -43.14
C ALA A 258 -1.65 49.46 -43.06
N ALA A 259 -2.51 48.50 -43.12
CA ALA A 259 -2.28 47.14 -43.67
C ALA A 259 -1.87 47.18 -45.16
N PRO A 260 -1.41 46.11 -45.79
CA PRO A 260 -2.20 44.88 -45.97
C PRO A 260 -1.39 43.56 -46.02
N ALA A 261 -2.12 42.45 -45.97
CA ALA A 261 -1.75 41.10 -46.44
C ALA A 261 -1.59 41.10 -47.96
N PRO A 262 -1.26 40.00 -48.70
CA PRO A 262 -1.48 38.60 -48.46
C PRO A 262 -0.44 37.62 -49.09
N GLY A 263 -0.64 36.31 -48.89
CA GLY A 263 -0.47 35.35 -50.00
C GLY A 263 0.72 34.40 -49.93
N GLY A 264 0.42 33.12 -50.10
CA GLY A 264 1.32 32.20 -50.75
C GLY A 264 1.31 30.75 -50.26
N THR A 265 0.34 29.98 -50.75
CA THR A 265 0.31 28.53 -50.93
C THR A 265 1.57 28.00 -51.59
N THR A 266 2.10 26.81 -51.26
CA THR A 266 2.39 25.70 -52.21
C THR A 266 2.75 24.41 -51.55
N LEU A 267 2.20 23.34 -52.09
CA LEU A 267 2.25 21.91 -51.93
C LEU A 267 3.62 21.25 -52.17
N GLY A 268 3.84 20.15 -51.46
CA GLY A 268 4.33 18.82 -51.78
C GLY A 268 5.69 18.63 -52.52
N PRO A 269 6.22 17.42 -52.57
CA PRO A 269 5.55 16.11 -52.43
C PRO A 269 5.86 15.36 -51.18
#